data_4662b936fb28928cce99a0e806170ca8
#
_entry.id   4662b936fb28928cce99a0e806170ca8
#
_cell.length_a   1.000
_cell.length_b   1.000
_cell.length_c   1.000
_cell.angle_alpha   90.00
_cell.angle_beta   90.00
_cell.angle_gamma   90.00
#
_symmetry.space_group_name_H-M   'P 1'
#
loop_
_entity.id
_entity.type
_entity.pdbx_description
1 polymer ?
#
loop_
_entity_poly.entity_id
_entity_poly.type
_entity_poly.pdbx_seq_one_letter_code
_entity_poly.pdbx_strand_id
1 'polypeptide(L)'
;MPMTDSVGPSLVVRAAEMDEVPRILELVAHSRSIMRANGNDVQWDGYPGADLIGSDISKGIGHVVTLDGVAVGYFALLLEPEPTYAYIEEGQWLDDTTPYGTIHRLACAEGVHGIAQFAFAWSEAQCASVRVDTHKSNHIMLHIFQRHGYTRCGVVYMRDGTPREAYQKMLYPMVNASLKRYVEREILPRYNHFDQAHRLDHVQVVMAQSMELAGHYPELNPDMVYTIAAYHDTGVVEGRERHHLVSGRIVREDTELRQWFSPEEIETIAQAAEDHRASSSSEPRSLYGRIVAEADRDIEPLTIIRRTVQYGLSHYPDLDREAQWQRTLQHLHEKYAEGGYLKLYIPFSRNARQLEKLRELIHDTDRLHELVNRLMELRVEN
;
A
#
# COMPACT_ATOMS: atom_id res chain seq x y z
N MET A 1 -29.68 32.22 -16.42
CA MET A 1 -28.22 32.33 -16.24
C MET A 1 -27.75 31.17 -15.39
N PRO A 2 -26.91 30.26 -15.89
CA PRO A 2 -26.35 29.23 -15.06
C PRO A 2 -25.34 29.86 -14.12
N MET A 3 -25.48 29.59 -12.80
CA MET A 3 -24.52 29.96 -11.80
C MET A 3 -23.25 29.12 -12.07
N THR A 4 -22.18 29.79 -12.46
CA THR A 4 -20.85 29.17 -12.48
C THR A 4 -20.43 28.96 -11.06
N ASP A 5 -20.42 27.70 -10.60
CA ASP A 5 -19.75 27.30 -9.37
C ASP A 5 -18.26 27.67 -9.53
N SER A 6 -17.85 28.74 -8.87
CA SER A 6 -16.44 29.07 -8.70
C SER A 6 -15.84 28.03 -7.75
N VAL A 7 -15.23 27.00 -8.34
CA VAL A 7 -14.35 26.11 -7.58
C VAL A 7 -13.24 27.01 -7.02
N GLY A 8 -13.20 27.17 -5.69
CA GLY A 8 -12.14 27.93 -5.02
C GLY A 8 -10.76 27.31 -5.33
N PRO A 9 -9.67 28.06 -5.13
CA PRO A 9 -8.32 27.57 -5.39
C PRO A 9 -8.06 26.26 -4.63
N SER A 10 -7.76 25.18 -5.37
CA SER A 10 -7.53 23.86 -4.78
C SER A 10 -6.05 23.48 -4.89
N LEU A 11 -5.49 22.98 -3.77
CA LEU A 11 -4.16 22.38 -3.78
C LEU A 11 -4.24 21.01 -4.47
N VAL A 12 -3.26 20.71 -5.33
CA VAL A 12 -3.12 19.43 -6.02
C VAL A 12 -1.67 18.95 -5.90
N VAL A 13 -1.47 17.64 -5.64
CA VAL A 13 -0.13 17.02 -5.69
C VAL A 13 0.02 16.31 -7.03
N ARG A 14 1.18 16.50 -7.66
CA ARG A 14 1.62 15.73 -8.83
C ARG A 14 3.13 15.49 -8.79
N ALA A 15 3.60 14.59 -9.65
CA ALA A 15 5.04 14.45 -9.86
C ALA A 15 5.66 15.78 -10.32
N ALA A 16 6.85 16.08 -9.82
CA ALA A 16 7.62 17.23 -10.26
C ALA A 16 8.29 16.97 -11.62
N GLU A 17 8.49 18.02 -12.41
CA GLU A 17 9.12 17.96 -13.72
C GLU A 17 10.50 18.65 -13.71
N MET A 18 11.40 18.25 -14.62
CA MET A 18 12.79 18.74 -14.62
C MET A 18 12.92 20.25 -14.87
N ASP A 19 12.02 20.85 -15.61
CA ASP A 19 11.97 22.28 -15.85
C ASP A 19 11.50 23.11 -14.65
N GLU A 20 10.92 22.45 -13.63
CA GLU A 20 10.51 23.07 -12.37
C GLU A 20 11.65 23.17 -11.34
N VAL A 21 12.83 22.57 -11.60
CA VAL A 21 13.98 22.63 -10.67
C VAL A 21 14.31 24.07 -10.23
N PRO A 22 14.34 25.10 -11.09
CA PRO A 22 14.57 26.46 -10.65
C PRO A 22 13.52 26.96 -9.65
N ARG A 23 12.24 26.67 -9.90
CA ARG A 23 11.14 27.03 -9.01
C ARG A 23 11.23 26.30 -7.67
N ILE A 24 11.53 25.02 -7.69
CA ILE A 24 11.71 24.22 -6.47
C ILE A 24 12.87 24.78 -5.62
N LEU A 25 13.96 25.23 -6.22
CA LEU A 25 15.07 25.86 -5.51
C LEU A 25 14.68 27.19 -4.84
N GLU A 26 13.75 27.96 -5.43
CA GLU A 26 13.19 29.15 -4.77
C GLU A 26 12.41 28.76 -3.50
N LEU A 27 11.55 27.71 -3.57
CA LEU A 27 10.82 27.18 -2.42
C LEU A 27 11.78 26.70 -1.32
N VAL A 28 12.85 26.00 -1.70
CA VAL A 28 13.90 25.55 -0.79
C VAL A 28 14.61 26.73 -0.13
N ALA A 29 14.97 27.77 -0.91
CA ALA A 29 15.64 28.95 -0.39
C ALA A 29 14.75 29.70 0.63
N HIS A 30 13.45 29.84 0.33
CA HIS A 30 12.48 30.42 1.24
C HIS A 30 12.36 29.62 2.54
N SER A 31 12.16 28.29 2.45
CA SER A 31 12.07 27.43 3.63
C SER A 31 13.33 27.45 4.49
N ARG A 32 14.51 27.54 3.86
CA ARG A 32 15.80 27.71 4.53
C ARG A 32 15.85 29.05 5.29
N SER A 33 15.34 30.14 4.70
CA SER A 33 15.29 31.44 5.37
C SER A 33 14.42 31.42 6.62
N ILE A 34 13.28 30.74 6.56
CA ILE A 34 12.39 30.52 7.72
C ILE A 34 13.09 29.71 8.82
N MET A 35 13.76 28.62 8.46
CA MET A 35 14.49 27.82 9.43
C MET A 35 15.57 28.66 10.16
N ARG A 36 16.36 29.42 9.44
CA ARG A 36 17.38 30.32 10.03
C ARG A 36 16.79 31.38 10.94
N ALA A 37 15.69 32.01 10.52
CA ALA A 37 14.98 33.01 11.34
C ALA A 37 14.42 32.42 12.65
N ASN A 38 14.21 31.10 12.71
CA ASN A 38 13.75 30.39 13.90
C ASN A 38 14.87 29.65 14.66
N GLY A 39 16.14 30.00 14.42
CA GLY A 39 17.29 29.45 15.15
C GLY A 39 17.78 28.08 14.69
N ASN A 40 17.31 27.60 13.54
CA ASN A 40 17.80 26.38 12.90
C ASN A 40 18.65 26.76 11.67
N ASP A 41 19.91 27.05 11.90
CA ASP A 41 20.88 27.46 10.88
C ASP A 41 21.76 26.29 10.39
N VAL A 42 21.69 25.15 11.05
CA VAL A 42 22.49 23.94 10.72
C VAL A 42 21.80 22.98 9.76
N GLN A 43 20.48 22.93 9.79
CA GLN A 43 19.73 22.10 8.87
C GLN A 43 19.65 22.77 7.50
N TRP A 44 19.92 22.03 6.43
CA TRP A 44 19.89 22.52 5.05
C TRP A 44 20.98 23.56 4.68
N ASP A 45 22.12 23.55 5.31
CA ASP A 45 23.25 24.37 4.83
C ASP A 45 23.80 23.79 3.52
N GLY A 46 23.56 24.51 2.40
CA GLY A 46 23.85 24.02 1.04
C GLY A 46 22.99 22.87 0.51
N TYR A 47 22.02 22.38 1.27
CA TYR A 47 21.15 21.25 0.96
C TYR A 47 19.68 21.66 0.99
N PRO A 48 18.76 21.05 0.15
CA PRO A 48 19.06 20.31 -1.07
C PRO A 48 19.52 21.25 -2.19
N GLY A 49 20.38 20.74 -3.09
CA GLY A 49 20.82 21.43 -4.30
C GLY A 49 20.11 20.91 -5.55
N ALA A 50 20.39 21.54 -6.71
CA ALA A 50 19.77 21.22 -8.00
C ALA A 50 19.95 19.75 -8.40
N ASP A 51 21.15 19.18 -8.21
CA ASP A 51 21.47 17.80 -8.58
C ASP A 51 20.60 16.80 -7.80
N LEU A 52 20.37 17.06 -6.51
CA LEU A 52 19.55 16.18 -5.68
C LEU A 52 18.07 16.27 -6.08
N ILE A 53 17.56 17.49 -6.30
CA ILE A 53 16.18 17.70 -6.78
C ILE A 53 15.99 17.01 -8.14
N GLY A 54 16.93 17.17 -9.08
CA GLY A 54 16.89 16.48 -10.38
C GLY A 54 16.94 14.96 -10.24
N SER A 55 17.73 14.43 -9.29
CA SER A 55 17.75 13.00 -8.97
C SER A 55 16.40 12.51 -8.41
N ASP A 56 15.77 13.25 -7.52
CA ASP A 56 14.45 12.92 -6.97
C ASP A 56 13.39 12.85 -8.08
N ILE A 57 13.39 13.82 -8.99
CA ILE A 57 12.49 13.86 -10.13
C ILE A 57 12.73 12.66 -11.06
N SER A 58 14.00 12.41 -11.40
CA SER A 58 14.37 11.29 -12.28
C SER A 58 14.00 9.92 -11.71
N LYS A 59 13.96 9.79 -10.39
CA LYS A 59 13.53 8.58 -9.68
C LYS A 59 12.02 8.49 -9.47
N GLY A 60 11.26 9.52 -9.85
CA GLY A 60 9.81 9.59 -9.64
C GLY A 60 9.39 9.78 -8.17
N ILE A 61 10.32 10.20 -7.28
CA ILE A 61 10.04 10.43 -5.86
C ILE A 61 9.81 11.90 -5.53
N GLY A 62 10.17 12.83 -6.42
CA GLY A 62 9.94 14.26 -6.27
C GLY A 62 8.53 14.66 -6.65
N HIS A 63 7.84 15.41 -5.77
CA HIS A 63 6.46 15.86 -5.95
C HIS A 63 6.32 17.35 -5.70
N VAL A 64 5.46 18.00 -6.45
CA VAL A 64 5.06 19.39 -6.20
C VAL A 64 3.62 19.47 -5.71
N VAL A 65 3.38 20.39 -4.78
CA VAL A 65 2.04 20.86 -4.44
C VAL A 65 1.78 22.09 -5.29
N THR A 66 0.73 22.09 -6.07
CA THR A 66 0.35 23.22 -6.95
C THR A 66 -0.91 23.90 -6.45
N LEU A 67 -0.98 25.21 -6.65
CA LEU A 67 -2.17 26.04 -6.48
C LEU A 67 -2.42 26.73 -7.82
N ASP A 68 -3.57 26.48 -8.43
CA ASP A 68 -3.91 27.00 -9.77
C ASP A 68 -2.81 26.71 -10.82
N GLY A 69 -2.22 25.51 -10.74
CA GLY A 69 -1.16 25.05 -11.66
C GLY A 69 0.26 25.54 -11.33
N VAL A 70 0.43 26.47 -10.39
CA VAL A 70 1.74 26.99 -9.97
C VAL A 70 2.29 26.17 -8.80
N ALA A 71 3.55 25.74 -8.86
CA ALA A 71 4.22 25.04 -7.77
C ALA A 71 4.42 25.96 -6.54
N VAL A 72 3.74 25.62 -5.45
CA VAL A 72 3.78 26.31 -4.15
C VAL A 72 4.41 25.47 -3.04
N GLY A 73 4.63 24.19 -3.27
CA GLY A 73 5.32 23.28 -2.37
C GLY A 73 6.12 22.22 -3.12
N TYR A 74 7.13 21.67 -2.46
CA TYR A 74 7.91 20.53 -2.93
C TYR A 74 8.18 19.57 -1.78
N PHE A 75 8.16 18.27 -2.05
CA PHE A 75 8.62 17.23 -1.13
C PHE A 75 9.08 16.00 -1.92
N ALA A 76 9.89 15.15 -1.30
CA ALA A 76 10.20 13.83 -1.82
C ALA A 76 9.57 12.77 -0.95
N LEU A 77 8.86 11.81 -1.58
CA LEU A 77 8.29 10.62 -0.92
C LEU A 77 9.07 9.39 -1.37
N LEU A 78 9.77 8.76 -0.44
CA LEU A 78 10.48 7.49 -0.64
C LEU A 78 9.61 6.36 -0.11
N LEU A 79 9.34 5.35 -0.93
CA LEU A 79 8.62 4.12 -0.52
C LEU A 79 9.58 2.94 -0.31
N GLU A 80 10.88 3.16 -0.47
CA GLU A 80 11.94 2.22 -0.14
C GLU A 80 12.49 2.51 1.26
N PRO A 81 13.07 1.50 1.96
CA PRO A 81 13.68 1.73 3.26
C PRO A 81 14.75 2.82 3.22
N GLU A 82 14.64 3.81 4.09
CA GLU A 82 15.65 4.86 4.26
C GLU A 82 16.86 4.30 5.03
N PRO A 83 18.06 4.21 4.42
CA PRO A 83 19.20 3.58 5.07
C PRO A 83 19.61 4.21 6.41
N THR A 84 19.39 5.52 6.59
CA THR A 84 19.71 6.22 7.83
C THR A 84 18.76 5.89 8.97
N TYR A 85 17.63 5.21 8.69
CA TYR A 85 16.63 4.79 9.67
C TYR A 85 16.83 3.35 10.18
N ALA A 86 17.84 2.64 9.67
CA ALA A 86 18.16 1.29 10.10
C ALA A 86 18.66 1.22 11.56
N TYR A 87 19.17 2.31 12.08
CA TYR A 87 19.62 2.44 13.46
C TYR A 87 18.94 3.61 14.15
N ILE A 88 18.33 3.38 15.31
CA ILE A 88 17.63 4.37 16.12
C ILE A 88 18.09 4.27 17.58
N GLU A 89 18.37 5.40 18.21
CA GLU A 89 18.69 5.52 19.62
C GLU A 89 17.58 6.22 20.41
N GLU A 90 17.64 6.16 21.73
CA GLU A 90 16.70 6.81 22.65
C GLU A 90 15.24 6.38 22.44
N GLY A 91 15.03 5.16 21.90
CA GLY A 91 13.70 4.61 21.67
C GLY A 91 13.71 3.53 20.59
N GLN A 92 12.55 3.37 19.94
CA GLN A 92 12.37 2.39 18.87
C GLN A 92 11.23 2.83 17.94
N TRP A 93 11.23 2.33 16.72
CA TRP A 93 10.10 2.52 15.81
C TRP A 93 8.82 1.89 16.38
N LEU A 94 7.65 2.46 16.09
CA LEU A 94 6.35 1.91 16.50
C LEU A 94 6.13 0.52 15.88
N ASP A 95 6.48 0.38 14.63
CA ASP A 95 6.53 -0.88 13.90
C ASP A 95 7.70 -0.83 12.91
N ASP A 96 8.61 -1.79 12.99
CA ASP A 96 9.81 -1.87 12.14
C ASP A 96 9.69 -2.93 11.03
N THR A 97 8.57 -3.62 10.95
CA THR A 97 8.34 -4.70 9.98
C THR A 97 7.45 -4.29 8.81
N THR A 98 6.55 -3.35 9.03
CA THR A 98 5.65 -2.84 7.98
C THR A 98 6.39 -1.90 7.03
N PRO A 99 6.20 -2.05 5.71
CA PRO A 99 6.68 -1.07 4.74
C PRO A 99 6.20 0.35 5.08
N TYR A 100 7.09 1.31 4.96
CA TYR A 100 6.81 2.70 5.29
C TYR A 100 7.24 3.65 4.18
N GLY A 101 6.58 4.81 4.12
CA GLY A 101 7.03 5.93 3.32
C GLY A 101 7.86 6.91 4.15
N THR A 102 8.86 7.55 3.54
CA THR A 102 9.64 8.61 4.18
C THR A 102 9.45 9.92 3.42
N ILE A 103 9.04 10.97 4.14
CA ILE A 103 8.89 12.31 3.57
C ILE A 103 10.15 13.11 3.86
N HIS A 104 10.80 13.54 2.80
CA HIS A 104 12.00 14.38 2.87
C HIS A 104 11.82 15.71 2.14
N ARG A 105 12.65 16.69 2.49
CA ARG A 105 12.85 17.94 1.73
C ARG A 105 11.59 18.77 1.52
N LEU A 106 10.66 18.75 2.51
CA LEU A 106 9.45 19.55 2.43
C LEU A 106 9.79 21.06 2.42
N ALA A 107 9.42 21.71 1.33
CA ALA A 107 9.62 23.15 1.12
C ALA A 107 8.29 23.80 0.70
N CYS A 108 8.03 25.03 1.17
CA CYS A 108 6.78 25.73 0.98
C CYS A 108 7.00 27.17 0.50
N ALA A 109 6.05 27.69 -0.27
CA ALA A 109 6.03 29.10 -0.69
C ALA A 109 5.60 30.03 0.46
N GLU A 110 6.01 31.27 0.37
CA GLU A 110 5.55 32.32 1.27
C GLU A 110 4.06 32.63 1.09
N GLY A 111 3.35 32.86 2.19
CA GLY A 111 1.95 33.29 2.19
C GLY A 111 0.92 32.21 1.83
N VAL A 112 1.33 30.98 1.49
CA VAL A 112 0.42 29.88 1.20
C VAL A 112 0.38 28.94 2.41
N HIS A 113 -0.80 28.81 3.01
CA HIS A 113 -1.01 27.97 4.19
C HIS A 113 -1.48 26.57 3.83
N GLY A 114 -1.19 25.59 4.69
CA GLY A 114 -1.71 24.23 4.55
C GLY A 114 -0.89 23.31 3.62
N ILE A 115 0.18 23.81 2.97
CA ILE A 115 1.00 23.00 2.04
C ILE A 115 1.56 21.75 2.72
N ALA A 116 2.17 21.90 3.90
CA ALA A 116 2.72 20.78 4.65
C ALA A 116 1.65 19.75 4.99
N GLN A 117 0.50 20.21 5.49
CA GLN A 117 -0.68 19.41 5.78
C GLN A 117 -1.12 18.57 4.59
N PHE A 118 -1.20 19.21 3.43
CA PHE A 118 -1.63 18.58 2.20
C PHE A 118 -0.61 17.55 1.70
N ALA A 119 0.68 17.87 1.76
CA ALA A 119 1.78 16.95 1.44
C ALA A 119 1.76 15.71 2.36
N PHE A 120 1.58 15.89 3.69
CA PHE A 120 1.45 14.78 4.63
C PHE A 120 0.21 13.92 4.31
N ALA A 121 -0.97 14.51 4.18
CA ALA A 121 -2.19 13.77 3.90
C ALA A 121 -2.10 12.98 2.60
N TRP A 122 -1.52 13.57 1.56
CA TRP A 122 -1.31 12.87 0.29
C TRP A 122 -0.32 11.72 0.43
N SER A 123 0.80 11.91 1.13
CA SER A 123 1.82 10.87 1.35
C SER A 123 1.29 9.74 2.22
N GLU A 124 0.51 10.06 3.24
CA GLU A 124 -0.16 9.10 4.12
C GLU A 124 -1.14 8.20 3.35
N ALA A 125 -1.73 8.67 2.27
CA ALA A 125 -2.59 7.87 1.41
C ALA A 125 -1.82 6.89 0.48
N GLN A 126 -0.48 6.95 0.43
CA GLN A 126 0.35 6.10 -0.45
C GLN A 126 0.97 4.90 0.27
N CYS A 127 0.93 4.85 1.60
CA CYS A 127 1.63 3.82 2.37
C CYS A 127 0.93 3.52 3.70
N ALA A 128 1.29 2.41 4.31
CA ALA A 128 0.69 1.92 5.56
C ALA A 128 1.28 2.56 6.83
N SER A 129 2.45 3.17 6.70
CA SER A 129 3.16 3.86 7.78
C SER A 129 4.01 4.97 7.18
N VAL A 130 4.18 6.07 7.88
CA VAL A 130 5.08 7.16 7.47
C VAL A 130 6.10 7.43 8.57
N ARG A 131 7.37 7.49 8.18
CA ARG A 131 8.48 7.93 9.04
C ARG A 131 8.98 9.29 8.56
N VAL A 132 9.32 10.13 9.51
CA VAL A 132 9.86 11.46 9.24
C VAL A 132 10.92 11.82 10.28
N ASP A 133 11.83 12.69 9.91
CA ASP A 133 12.82 13.21 10.83
C ASP A 133 12.98 14.73 10.71
N THR A 134 13.48 15.36 11.74
CA THR A 134 13.91 16.76 11.68
C THR A 134 14.97 17.08 12.73
N HIS A 135 15.68 18.17 12.55
CA HIS A 135 16.62 18.64 13.57
C HIS A 135 15.87 19.16 14.81
N LYS A 136 16.39 18.90 16.00
CA LYS A 136 15.77 19.30 17.28
C LYS A 136 15.46 20.81 17.40
N SER A 137 16.19 21.67 16.68
CA SER A 137 15.92 23.12 16.63
C SER A 137 14.82 23.50 15.61
N ASN A 138 14.29 22.56 14.84
CA ASN A 138 13.21 22.84 13.90
C ASN A 138 11.84 22.74 14.60
N HIS A 139 11.59 23.69 15.50
CA HIS A 139 10.38 23.70 16.31
C HIS A 139 9.08 23.73 15.49
N ILE A 140 9.12 24.31 14.29
CA ILE A 140 7.99 24.35 13.36
C ILE A 140 7.64 22.92 12.93
N MET A 141 8.61 22.16 12.45
CA MET A 141 8.36 20.78 12.00
C MET A 141 8.00 19.84 13.16
N LEU A 142 8.65 19.99 14.32
CA LEU A 142 8.28 19.23 15.52
C LEU A 142 6.82 19.45 15.91
N HIS A 143 6.34 20.71 15.87
CA HIS A 143 4.95 21.04 16.14
C HIS A 143 4.02 20.47 15.07
N ILE A 144 4.40 20.52 13.78
CA ILE A 144 3.63 19.92 12.68
C ILE A 144 3.49 18.41 12.90
N PHE A 145 4.57 17.69 13.18
CA PHE A 145 4.54 16.25 13.42
C PHE A 145 3.57 15.89 14.55
N GLN A 146 3.68 16.55 15.71
CA GLN A 146 2.77 16.31 16.84
C GLN A 146 1.31 16.59 16.47
N ARG A 147 1.05 17.69 15.78
CA ARG A 147 -0.30 18.09 15.37
C ARG A 147 -0.93 17.12 14.37
N HIS A 148 -0.10 16.46 13.55
CA HIS A 148 -0.52 15.44 12.59
C HIS A 148 -0.56 14.01 13.15
N GLY A 149 -0.36 13.84 14.45
CA GLY A 149 -0.46 12.54 15.12
C GLY A 149 0.76 11.64 14.93
N TYR A 150 1.92 12.21 14.58
CA TYR A 150 3.17 11.47 14.58
C TYR A 150 3.70 11.30 15.99
N THR A 151 4.12 10.10 16.33
CA THR A 151 4.72 9.75 17.63
C THR A 151 6.24 9.81 17.53
N ARG A 152 6.89 10.46 18.51
CA ARG A 152 8.36 10.43 18.62
C ARG A 152 8.82 9.00 18.90
N CYS A 153 9.76 8.51 18.11
CA CYS A 153 10.32 7.17 18.19
C CYS A 153 11.74 7.13 18.76
N GLY A 154 12.50 8.23 18.64
CA GLY A 154 13.89 8.27 19.09
C GLY A 154 14.73 9.25 18.28
N VAL A 155 16.01 8.93 18.14
CA VAL A 155 17.00 9.71 17.39
C VAL A 155 17.65 8.85 16.32
N VAL A 156 17.67 9.33 15.08
CA VAL A 156 18.41 8.75 13.96
C VAL A 156 19.56 9.65 13.55
N TYR A 157 20.53 9.11 12.83
CA TYR A 157 21.73 9.83 12.43
C TYR A 157 21.85 9.92 10.91
N MET A 158 22.02 11.12 10.40
CA MET A 158 22.27 11.34 8.98
C MET A 158 23.65 10.81 8.58
N ARG A 159 23.94 10.75 7.28
CA ARG A 159 25.23 10.26 6.77
C ARG A 159 26.44 11.04 7.26
N ASP A 160 26.24 12.31 7.61
CA ASP A 160 27.26 13.19 8.21
C ASP A 160 27.37 13.08 9.74
N GLY A 161 26.61 12.16 10.35
CA GLY A 161 26.56 11.93 11.80
C GLY A 161 25.67 12.91 12.56
N THR A 162 24.97 13.83 11.89
CA THR A 162 24.08 14.78 12.58
C THR A 162 22.82 14.09 13.09
N PRO A 163 22.44 14.31 14.38
CA PRO A 163 21.24 13.69 14.95
C PRO A 163 19.97 14.35 14.45
N ARG A 164 18.91 13.54 14.34
CA ARG A 164 17.54 13.97 14.01
C ARG A 164 16.54 13.33 14.94
N GLU A 165 15.57 14.09 15.37
CA GLU A 165 14.39 13.59 16.06
C GLU A 165 13.53 12.80 15.07
N ALA A 166 13.33 11.52 15.34
CA ALA A 166 12.64 10.58 14.50
C ALA A 166 11.20 10.36 14.96
N TYR A 167 10.28 10.38 14.03
CA TYR A 167 8.84 10.21 14.27
C TYR A 167 8.25 9.18 13.33
N GLN A 168 7.22 8.47 13.79
CA GLN A 168 6.44 7.55 12.97
C GLN A 168 4.95 7.75 13.20
N LYS A 169 4.17 7.58 12.14
CA LYS A 169 2.71 7.49 12.20
C LYS A 169 2.28 6.19 11.53
N MET A 170 1.53 5.38 12.26
CA MET A 170 0.84 4.22 11.71
C MET A 170 -0.50 4.68 11.12
N LEU A 171 -0.83 4.18 9.95
CA LEU A 171 -2.03 4.57 9.19
C LEU A 171 -3.11 3.48 9.25
N TYR A 172 -2.83 2.45 10.01
CA TYR A 172 -3.79 1.43 10.41
C TYR A 172 -3.60 1.07 11.90
N PRO A 173 -4.61 0.44 12.49
CA PRO A 173 -4.59 0.09 13.91
C PRO A 173 -3.42 -0.83 14.28
N MET A 174 -2.80 -0.57 15.42
CA MET A 174 -1.70 -1.37 15.94
C MET A 174 -2.19 -2.74 16.41
N VAL A 175 -1.47 -3.79 16.01
CA VAL A 175 -1.70 -5.16 16.47
C VAL A 175 -1.00 -5.41 17.80
N ASN A 176 -1.61 -6.20 18.68
CA ASN A 176 -1.00 -6.61 19.95
C ASN A 176 0.36 -7.26 19.71
N ALA A 177 1.40 -6.73 20.34
CA ALA A 177 2.77 -7.15 20.09
C ALA A 177 3.07 -8.62 20.46
N SER A 178 2.36 -9.18 21.45
CA SER A 178 2.54 -10.61 21.82
C SER A 178 1.85 -11.53 20.82
N LEU A 179 0.67 -11.16 20.31
CA LEU A 179 -0.03 -11.85 19.25
C LEU A 179 0.81 -11.83 17.95
N LYS A 180 1.34 -10.66 17.59
CA LYS A 180 2.19 -10.50 16.40
C LYS A 180 3.38 -11.43 16.45
N ARG A 181 4.13 -11.46 17.56
CA ARG A 181 5.26 -12.39 17.77
C ARG A 181 4.85 -13.86 17.67
N TYR A 182 3.68 -14.21 18.19
CA TYR A 182 3.17 -15.57 18.09
C TYR A 182 2.92 -15.97 16.63
N VAL A 183 2.18 -15.15 15.90
CA VAL A 183 1.88 -15.37 14.48
C VAL A 183 3.14 -15.46 13.63
N GLU A 184 4.09 -14.55 13.82
CA GLU A 184 5.37 -14.54 13.09
C GLU A 184 6.24 -15.76 13.36
N ARG A 185 6.19 -16.32 14.59
CA ARG A 185 7.00 -17.46 14.97
C ARG A 185 6.34 -18.81 14.65
N GLU A 186 5.04 -18.94 14.81
CA GLU A 186 4.35 -20.24 14.79
C GLU A 186 3.47 -20.43 13.53
N ILE A 187 2.97 -19.36 12.94
CA ILE A 187 2.00 -19.45 11.85
C ILE A 187 2.65 -19.16 10.49
N LEU A 188 3.33 -18.01 10.34
CA LEU A 188 3.92 -17.63 9.05
C LEU A 188 4.96 -18.64 8.53
N PRO A 189 5.79 -19.31 9.36
CA PRO A 189 6.73 -20.31 8.85
C PRO A 189 6.06 -21.52 8.17
N ARG A 190 4.78 -21.80 8.45
CA ARG A 190 4.02 -22.89 7.81
C ARG A 190 3.91 -22.69 6.30
N TYR A 191 3.85 -21.45 5.85
CA TYR A 191 3.74 -21.06 4.44
C TYR A 191 5.00 -21.38 3.60
N ASN A 192 6.14 -21.60 4.22
CA ASN A 192 7.39 -22.01 3.53
C ASN A 192 7.28 -23.38 2.87
N HIS A 193 6.32 -24.20 3.28
CA HIS A 193 6.10 -25.57 2.78
C HIS A 193 4.96 -25.65 1.77
N PHE A 194 4.30 -24.52 1.46
CA PHE A 194 3.19 -24.49 0.52
C PHE A 194 3.66 -24.25 -0.93
N ASP A 195 2.76 -24.44 -1.88
CA ASP A 195 3.05 -24.20 -3.29
C ASP A 195 3.28 -22.71 -3.61
N GLN A 196 3.75 -22.44 -4.84
CA GLN A 196 4.16 -21.09 -5.25
C GLN A 196 3.06 -20.02 -5.12
N ALA A 197 1.79 -20.40 -5.17
CA ALA A 197 0.66 -19.44 -5.09
C ALA A 197 0.29 -19.07 -3.65
N HIS A 198 0.72 -19.88 -2.65
CA HIS A 198 0.36 -19.73 -1.24
C HIS A 198 1.62 -19.61 -0.37
N ARG A 199 2.65 -18.95 -0.87
CA ARG A 199 3.92 -18.72 -0.13
C ARG A 199 3.83 -17.56 0.85
N LEU A 200 4.89 -17.43 1.64
CA LEU A 200 5.02 -16.40 2.66
C LEU A 200 4.85 -14.97 2.10
N ASP A 201 5.36 -14.69 0.92
CA ASP A 201 5.19 -13.40 0.23
C ASP A 201 3.72 -13.08 -0.06
N HIS A 202 2.93 -14.07 -0.48
CA HIS A 202 1.49 -13.89 -0.68
C HIS A 202 0.77 -13.55 0.63
N VAL A 203 0.95 -14.35 1.69
CA VAL A 203 0.27 -14.08 2.96
C VAL A 203 0.66 -12.72 3.55
N GLN A 204 1.90 -12.29 3.41
CA GLN A 204 2.35 -10.97 3.86
C GLN A 204 1.64 -9.84 3.11
N VAL A 205 1.44 -9.98 1.81
CA VAL A 205 0.66 -9.02 1.01
C VAL A 205 -0.80 -8.98 1.46
N VAL A 206 -1.43 -10.14 1.68
CA VAL A 206 -2.82 -10.23 2.17
C VAL A 206 -2.95 -9.59 3.56
N MET A 207 -2.00 -9.84 4.46
CA MET A 207 -1.98 -9.23 5.79
C MET A 207 -1.87 -7.70 5.71
N ALA A 208 -0.93 -7.18 4.91
CA ALA A 208 -0.75 -5.74 4.74
C ALA A 208 -2.01 -5.06 4.17
N GLN A 209 -2.58 -5.63 3.11
CA GLN A 209 -3.81 -5.11 2.49
C GLN A 209 -5.03 -5.21 3.42
N SER A 210 -5.16 -6.30 4.18
CA SER A 210 -6.25 -6.46 5.16
C SER A 210 -6.16 -5.40 6.25
N MET A 211 -4.97 -5.11 6.76
CA MET A 211 -4.77 -4.09 7.78
C MET A 211 -5.00 -2.67 7.24
N GLU A 212 -4.58 -2.39 5.99
CA GLU A 212 -4.87 -1.12 5.30
C GLU A 212 -6.39 -0.91 5.20
N LEU A 213 -7.12 -1.91 4.70
CA LEU A 213 -8.58 -1.83 4.59
C LEU A 213 -9.25 -1.68 5.95
N ALA A 214 -8.79 -2.41 6.98
CA ALA A 214 -9.32 -2.33 8.33
C ALA A 214 -9.15 -0.93 8.96
N GLY A 215 -8.12 -0.18 8.57
CA GLY A 215 -7.92 1.19 9.02
C GLY A 215 -9.08 2.15 8.68
N HIS A 216 -9.92 1.82 7.71
CA HIS A 216 -11.13 2.56 7.35
C HIS A 216 -12.36 2.20 8.19
N TYR A 217 -12.26 1.20 9.07
CA TYR A 217 -13.36 0.65 9.86
C TYR A 217 -12.99 0.62 11.35
N PRO A 218 -13.14 1.73 12.08
CA PRO A 218 -12.69 1.86 13.47
C PRO A 218 -13.42 0.91 14.45
N GLU A 219 -14.52 0.31 14.03
CA GLU A 219 -15.27 -0.69 14.81
C GLU A 219 -14.62 -2.09 14.78
N LEU A 220 -13.67 -2.34 13.88
CA LEU A 220 -13.00 -3.63 13.79
C LEU A 220 -11.87 -3.77 14.81
N ASN A 221 -11.75 -4.95 15.40
CA ASN A 221 -10.59 -5.32 16.20
C ASN A 221 -9.42 -5.68 15.27
N PRO A 222 -8.33 -4.88 15.25
CA PRO A 222 -7.18 -5.11 14.37
C PRO A 222 -6.48 -6.44 14.62
N ASP A 223 -6.47 -6.92 15.86
CA ASP A 223 -5.90 -8.22 16.22
C ASP A 223 -6.63 -9.37 15.51
N MET A 224 -7.96 -9.28 15.41
CA MET A 224 -8.76 -10.26 14.67
C MET A 224 -8.46 -10.20 13.16
N VAL A 225 -8.43 -9.01 12.56
CA VAL A 225 -8.12 -8.86 11.12
C VAL A 225 -6.75 -9.44 10.79
N TYR A 226 -5.74 -9.11 11.59
CA TYR A 226 -4.38 -9.62 11.45
C TYR A 226 -4.33 -11.15 11.53
N THR A 227 -5.03 -11.72 12.51
CA THR A 227 -5.08 -13.17 12.72
C THR A 227 -5.78 -13.87 11.56
N ILE A 228 -6.93 -13.36 11.11
CA ILE A 228 -7.67 -13.94 9.97
C ILE A 228 -6.78 -13.97 8.73
N ALA A 229 -6.13 -12.83 8.42
CA ALA A 229 -5.24 -12.73 7.27
C ALA A 229 -4.04 -13.69 7.37
N ALA A 230 -3.48 -13.89 8.57
CA ALA A 230 -2.38 -14.83 8.78
C ALA A 230 -2.80 -16.31 8.68
N TYR A 231 -4.07 -16.64 8.97
CA TYR A 231 -4.55 -18.03 8.98
C TYR A 231 -5.30 -18.44 7.74
N HIS A 232 -5.70 -17.51 6.86
CA HIS A 232 -6.67 -17.77 5.78
C HIS A 232 -6.32 -18.99 4.92
N ASP A 233 -5.05 -19.21 4.62
CA ASP A 233 -4.55 -20.27 3.76
C ASP A 233 -3.81 -21.40 4.50
N THR A 234 -3.77 -21.40 5.84
CA THR A 234 -3.06 -22.45 6.60
C THR A 234 -3.60 -23.86 6.30
N GLY A 235 -4.85 -23.97 5.87
CA GLY A 235 -5.49 -25.23 5.50
C GLY A 235 -4.97 -25.85 4.21
N VAL A 236 -4.16 -25.16 3.41
CA VAL A 236 -3.49 -25.70 2.21
C VAL A 236 -2.65 -26.93 2.53
N VAL A 237 -2.23 -27.09 3.79
CA VAL A 237 -1.52 -28.28 4.28
C VAL A 237 -2.28 -29.59 4.01
N GLU A 238 -3.60 -29.56 3.93
CA GLU A 238 -4.46 -30.74 3.60
C GLU A 238 -4.96 -30.71 2.14
N GLY A 239 -4.41 -29.82 1.30
CA GLY A 239 -4.76 -29.70 -0.11
C GLY A 239 -5.68 -28.52 -0.43
N ARG A 240 -5.68 -28.11 -1.71
CA ARG A 240 -6.34 -26.88 -2.18
C ARG A 240 -7.86 -26.93 -2.19
N GLU A 241 -8.45 -28.09 -2.32
CA GLU A 241 -9.91 -28.21 -2.59
C GLU A 241 -10.76 -27.64 -1.45
N ARG A 242 -10.40 -27.95 -0.20
CA ARG A 242 -11.14 -27.58 1.01
C ARG A 242 -10.31 -26.73 1.98
N HIS A 243 -9.19 -26.13 1.54
CA HIS A 243 -8.26 -25.40 2.41
C HIS A 243 -8.95 -24.36 3.30
N HIS A 244 -9.91 -23.62 2.79
CA HIS A 244 -10.65 -22.62 3.54
C HIS A 244 -11.37 -23.19 4.77
N LEU A 245 -12.04 -24.35 4.64
CA LEU A 245 -12.69 -25.03 5.78
C LEU A 245 -11.67 -25.58 6.77
N VAL A 246 -10.54 -26.07 6.26
CA VAL A 246 -9.44 -26.56 7.09
C VAL A 246 -8.78 -25.39 7.83
N SER A 247 -8.61 -24.21 7.20
CA SER A 247 -8.11 -23.02 7.88
C SER A 247 -9.00 -22.60 9.05
N GLY A 248 -10.32 -22.59 8.88
CA GLY A 248 -11.25 -22.30 9.97
C GLY A 248 -11.16 -23.34 11.11
N ARG A 249 -10.98 -24.63 10.77
CA ARG A 249 -10.74 -25.68 11.78
C ARG A 249 -9.43 -25.43 12.52
N ILE A 250 -8.32 -25.13 11.84
CA ILE A 250 -7.03 -24.84 12.44
C ILE A 250 -7.13 -23.67 13.43
N VAL A 251 -7.87 -22.62 13.10
CA VAL A 251 -8.14 -21.50 14.03
C VAL A 251 -8.83 -21.99 15.30
N ARG A 252 -9.89 -22.81 15.17
CA ARG A 252 -10.65 -23.31 16.33
C ARG A 252 -9.81 -24.24 17.23
N GLU A 253 -8.92 -25.00 16.65
CA GLU A 253 -8.04 -25.97 17.33
C GLU A 253 -6.81 -25.30 17.98
N ASP A 254 -6.45 -24.07 17.57
CA ASP A 254 -5.33 -23.35 18.13
C ASP A 254 -5.67 -22.74 19.50
N THR A 255 -5.28 -23.46 20.55
CA THR A 255 -5.57 -23.09 21.94
C THR A 255 -4.83 -21.83 22.40
N GLU A 256 -3.70 -21.48 21.76
CA GLU A 256 -2.92 -20.28 22.10
C GLU A 256 -3.68 -18.98 21.80
N LEU A 257 -4.56 -18.99 20.80
CA LEU A 257 -5.40 -17.83 20.47
C LEU A 257 -6.30 -17.37 21.62
N ARG A 258 -6.60 -18.26 22.59
CA ARG A 258 -7.37 -17.93 23.80
C ARG A 258 -6.68 -16.93 24.73
N GLN A 259 -5.40 -16.65 24.50
CA GLN A 259 -4.68 -15.62 25.25
C GLN A 259 -5.12 -14.20 24.84
N TRP A 260 -5.66 -14.04 23.62
CA TRP A 260 -6.01 -12.75 23.05
C TRP A 260 -7.49 -12.60 22.70
N PHE A 261 -8.19 -13.72 22.49
CA PHE A 261 -9.55 -13.73 21.97
C PHE A 261 -10.50 -14.57 22.81
N SER A 262 -11.73 -14.09 22.94
CA SER A 262 -12.85 -14.87 23.50
C SER A 262 -13.25 -16.02 22.56
N PRO A 263 -14.03 -17.02 23.04
CA PRO A 263 -14.53 -18.10 22.18
C PRO A 263 -15.36 -17.58 21.00
N GLU A 264 -16.14 -16.51 21.18
CA GLU A 264 -16.95 -15.88 20.15
C GLU A 264 -16.08 -15.19 19.08
N GLU A 265 -15.01 -14.53 19.50
CA GLU A 265 -14.04 -13.90 18.58
C GLU A 265 -13.28 -14.98 17.80
N ILE A 266 -12.85 -16.07 18.44
CA ILE A 266 -12.20 -17.21 17.74
C ILE A 266 -13.14 -17.80 16.68
N GLU A 267 -14.43 -17.96 16.99
CA GLU A 267 -15.40 -18.44 16.01
C GLU A 267 -15.56 -17.45 14.85
N THR A 268 -15.58 -16.16 15.12
CA THR A 268 -15.63 -15.11 14.08
C THR A 268 -14.39 -15.14 13.20
N ILE A 269 -13.19 -15.30 13.79
CA ILE A 269 -11.92 -15.45 13.06
C ILE A 269 -11.96 -16.69 12.17
N ALA A 270 -12.40 -17.83 12.70
CA ALA A 270 -12.50 -19.08 11.97
C ALA A 270 -13.46 -18.97 10.77
N GLN A 271 -14.63 -18.39 11.00
CA GLN A 271 -15.63 -18.17 9.94
C GLN A 271 -15.12 -17.22 8.86
N ALA A 272 -14.41 -16.16 9.24
CA ALA A 272 -13.83 -15.22 8.28
C ALA A 272 -12.70 -15.85 7.45
N ALA A 273 -11.90 -16.74 8.07
CA ALA A 273 -10.92 -17.54 7.34
C ALA A 273 -11.56 -18.54 6.37
N GLU A 274 -12.73 -19.09 6.69
CA GLU A 274 -13.50 -19.93 5.77
C GLU A 274 -14.09 -19.13 4.59
N ASP A 275 -14.43 -17.87 4.79
CA ASP A 275 -15.14 -17.02 3.84
C ASP A 275 -14.25 -16.42 2.74
N HIS A 276 -12.91 -16.53 2.83
CA HIS A 276 -11.99 -15.85 1.90
C HIS A 276 -12.07 -16.39 0.47
N ARG A 277 -12.52 -17.64 0.26
CA ARG A 277 -12.45 -18.32 -1.02
C ARG A 277 -13.24 -17.60 -2.12
N ALA A 278 -12.54 -17.20 -3.20
CA ALA A 278 -13.11 -16.45 -4.32
C ALA A 278 -14.22 -17.18 -5.10
N SER A 279 -14.20 -18.51 -5.12
CA SER A 279 -15.21 -19.35 -5.79
C SER A 279 -16.39 -19.73 -4.89
N SER A 280 -16.49 -19.17 -3.68
CA SER A 280 -17.66 -19.39 -2.82
C SER A 280 -18.92 -18.80 -3.45
N SER A 281 -20.03 -19.54 -3.40
CA SER A 281 -21.36 -19.07 -3.83
C SER A 281 -22.01 -18.13 -2.80
N SER A 282 -21.56 -18.18 -1.53
CA SER A 282 -22.08 -17.35 -0.44
C SER A 282 -21.21 -16.13 -0.21
N GLU A 283 -21.84 -15.03 0.20
CA GLU A 283 -21.11 -13.83 0.66
C GLU A 283 -20.45 -14.12 2.01
N PRO A 284 -19.30 -13.45 2.30
CA PRO A 284 -18.68 -13.52 3.61
C PRO A 284 -19.65 -13.09 4.73
N ARG A 285 -19.68 -13.89 5.81
CA ARG A 285 -20.60 -13.73 6.94
C ARG A 285 -20.41 -12.46 7.76
N SER A 286 -19.21 -11.87 7.69
CA SER A 286 -18.85 -10.67 8.47
C SER A 286 -18.03 -9.68 7.65
N LEU A 287 -17.91 -8.46 8.16
CA LEU A 287 -17.00 -7.46 7.58
C LEU A 287 -15.53 -7.93 7.64
N TYR A 288 -15.14 -8.67 8.68
CA TYR A 288 -13.82 -9.32 8.76
C TYR A 288 -13.56 -10.24 7.57
N GLY A 289 -14.51 -11.11 7.24
CA GLY A 289 -14.41 -12.01 6.09
C GLY A 289 -14.38 -11.25 4.76
N ARG A 290 -15.16 -10.16 4.63
CA ARG A 290 -15.14 -9.31 3.42
C ARG A 290 -13.78 -8.65 3.21
N ILE A 291 -13.15 -8.13 4.26
CA ILE A 291 -11.82 -7.48 4.18
C ILE A 291 -10.76 -8.48 3.72
N VAL A 292 -10.68 -9.64 4.37
CA VAL A 292 -9.65 -10.62 4.02
C VAL A 292 -9.92 -11.25 2.65
N ALA A 293 -11.18 -11.55 2.32
CA ALA A 293 -11.55 -11.99 0.99
C ALA A 293 -11.24 -10.95 -0.10
N GLU A 294 -11.37 -9.66 0.19
CA GLU A 294 -10.98 -8.58 -0.71
C GLU A 294 -9.46 -8.49 -0.87
N ALA A 295 -8.72 -8.58 0.23
CA ALA A 295 -7.27 -8.50 0.26
C ALA A 295 -6.59 -9.70 -0.44
N ASP A 296 -7.18 -10.88 -0.34
CA ASP A 296 -6.70 -12.11 -0.98
C ASP A 296 -6.82 -12.09 -2.52
N ARG A 297 -7.60 -11.17 -3.08
CA ARG A 297 -7.73 -11.02 -4.52
C ARG A 297 -6.61 -10.14 -5.08
N ASP A 298 -5.74 -10.74 -5.89
CA ASP A 298 -4.69 -10.00 -6.62
C ASP A 298 -5.23 -9.63 -8.01
N ILE A 299 -5.78 -8.42 -8.12
CA ILE A 299 -6.30 -7.88 -9.38
C ILE A 299 -5.28 -6.89 -9.95
N GLU A 300 -4.37 -7.42 -10.77
CA GLU A 300 -3.48 -6.63 -11.61
C GLU A 300 -3.78 -6.98 -13.08
N PRO A 301 -4.26 -6.03 -13.91
CA PRO A 301 -4.79 -6.30 -15.24
C PRO A 301 -3.85 -7.10 -16.14
N LEU A 302 -2.59 -6.69 -16.26
CA LEU A 302 -1.62 -7.35 -17.14
C LEU A 302 -1.26 -8.76 -16.63
N THR A 303 -1.19 -8.93 -15.32
CA THR A 303 -0.92 -10.23 -14.69
C THR A 303 -2.09 -11.21 -14.92
N ILE A 304 -3.32 -10.74 -14.78
CA ILE A 304 -4.52 -11.54 -15.05
C ILE A 304 -4.55 -12.00 -16.50
N ILE A 305 -4.37 -11.08 -17.45
CA ILE A 305 -4.37 -11.39 -18.88
C ILE A 305 -3.25 -12.39 -19.20
N ARG A 306 -2.03 -12.14 -18.71
CA ARG A 306 -0.87 -13.03 -18.87
C ARG A 306 -1.14 -14.44 -18.35
N ARG A 307 -1.62 -14.56 -17.11
CA ARG A 307 -1.96 -15.85 -16.49
C ARG A 307 -3.05 -16.59 -17.28
N THR A 308 -4.06 -15.87 -17.79
CA THR A 308 -5.15 -16.44 -18.60
C THR A 308 -4.62 -17.02 -19.93
N VAL A 309 -3.72 -16.27 -20.60
CA VAL A 309 -3.07 -16.73 -21.83
C VAL A 309 -2.16 -17.94 -21.54
N GLN A 310 -1.31 -17.86 -20.52
CA GLN A 310 -0.41 -18.95 -20.13
C GLN A 310 -1.16 -20.24 -19.78
N TYR A 311 -2.28 -20.11 -19.06
CA TYR A 311 -3.13 -21.25 -18.76
C TYR A 311 -3.68 -21.88 -20.03
N GLY A 312 -4.17 -21.10 -20.97
CA GLY A 312 -4.66 -21.59 -22.27
C GLY A 312 -3.59 -22.36 -23.04
N LEU A 313 -2.42 -21.76 -23.20
CA LEU A 313 -1.31 -22.37 -23.92
C LEU A 313 -0.79 -23.66 -23.27
N SER A 314 -0.93 -23.79 -21.95
CA SER A 314 -0.47 -24.97 -21.20
C SER A 314 -1.48 -26.12 -21.17
N HIS A 315 -2.78 -25.80 -21.06
CA HIS A 315 -3.83 -26.80 -20.86
C HIS A 315 -4.59 -27.15 -22.15
N TYR A 316 -4.47 -26.29 -23.17
CA TYR A 316 -5.12 -26.46 -24.48
C TYR A 316 -4.12 -26.20 -25.60
N PRO A 317 -3.01 -26.97 -25.66
CA PRO A 317 -1.90 -26.71 -26.60
C PRO A 317 -2.30 -26.92 -28.07
N ASP A 318 -3.36 -27.68 -28.33
CA ASP A 318 -3.84 -27.99 -29.69
C ASP A 318 -4.77 -26.90 -30.27
N LEU A 319 -5.14 -25.88 -29.49
CA LEU A 319 -5.93 -24.77 -29.99
C LEU A 319 -5.05 -23.85 -30.84
N ASP A 320 -5.57 -23.44 -32.00
CA ASP A 320 -4.94 -22.42 -32.81
C ASP A 320 -5.01 -21.03 -32.14
N ARG A 321 -4.34 -20.04 -32.74
CA ARG A 321 -4.23 -18.70 -32.19
C ARG A 321 -5.60 -18.03 -31.97
N GLU A 322 -6.51 -18.21 -32.93
CA GLU A 322 -7.85 -17.63 -32.85
C GLU A 322 -8.68 -18.30 -31.74
N ALA A 323 -8.63 -19.60 -31.63
CA ALA A 323 -9.33 -20.33 -30.57
C ALA A 323 -8.76 -19.98 -29.17
N GLN A 324 -7.44 -19.79 -29.04
CA GLN A 324 -6.82 -19.30 -27.78
C GLN A 324 -7.28 -17.89 -27.43
N TRP A 325 -7.41 -17.00 -28.41
CA TRP A 325 -7.98 -15.67 -28.23
C TRP A 325 -9.43 -15.73 -27.74
N GLN A 326 -10.28 -16.45 -28.43
CA GLN A 326 -11.70 -16.57 -28.07
C GLN A 326 -11.89 -17.15 -26.67
N ARG A 327 -11.12 -18.16 -26.31
CA ARG A 327 -11.11 -18.73 -24.96
C ARG A 327 -10.67 -17.70 -23.91
N THR A 328 -9.64 -16.91 -24.20
CA THR A 328 -9.14 -15.89 -23.30
C THR A 328 -10.17 -14.80 -23.09
N LEU A 329 -10.76 -14.30 -24.17
CA LEU A 329 -11.81 -13.28 -24.15
C LEU A 329 -13.04 -13.77 -23.35
N GLN A 330 -13.49 -14.97 -23.62
CA GLN A 330 -14.61 -15.57 -22.92
C GLN A 330 -14.35 -15.65 -21.40
N HIS A 331 -13.18 -16.17 -21.00
CA HIS A 331 -12.83 -16.26 -19.58
C HIS A 331 -12.77 -14.90 -18.88
N LEU A 332 -12.20 -13.89 -19.54
CA LEU A 332 -12.14 -12.53 -18.98
C LEU A 332 -13.55 -11.95 -18.83
N HIS A 333 -14.44 -12.15 -19.78
CA HIS A 333 -15.83 -11.69 -19.70
C HIS A 333 -16.59 -12.41 -18.59
N GLU A 334 -16.55 -13.74 -18.52
CA GLU A 334 -17.29 -14.53 -17.52
C GLU A 334 -16.88 -14.19 -16.10
N LYS A 335 -15.61 -13.85 -15.88
CA LYS A 335 -15.08 -13.64 -14.53
C LYS A 335 -15.02 -12.17 -14.13
N TYR A 336 -14.55 -11.27 -14.99
CA TYR A 336 -14.14 -9.92 -14.62
C TYR A 336 -15.00 -8.80 -15.23
N ALA A 337 -15.72 -9.04 -16.33
CA ALA A 337 -16.59 -8.02 -16.92
C ALA A 337 -17.75 -7.64 -15.99
N GLU A 338 -18.50 -6.62 -16.35
CA GLU A 338 -19.73 -6.26 -15.65
C GLU A 338 -20.69 -7.47 -15.63
N GLY A 339 -21.14 -7.82 -14.42
CA GLY A 339 -21.95 -9.02 -14.23
C GLY A 339 -21.18 -10.34 -14.16
N GLY A 340 -19.84 -10.30 -14.28
CA GLY A 340 -18.99 -11.47 -14.07
C GLY A 340 -19.07 -12.04 -12.65
N TYR A 341 -18.63 -13.29 -12.47
CA TYR A 341 -18.78 -13.96 -11.18
C TYR A 341 -17.79 -13.50 -10.10
N LEU A 342 -16.73 -12.74 -10.44
CA LEU A 342 -15.84 -12.15 -9.44
C LEU A 342 -16.59 -11.08 -8.64
N LYS A 343 -16.62 -11.26 -7.33
CA LYS A 343 -17.21 -10.28 -6.40
C LYS A 343 -16.11 -9.60 -5.60
N LEU A 344 -16.18 -8.29 -5.52
CA LEU A 344 -15.43 -7.43 -4.61
C LEU A 344 -16.40 -6.85 -3.58
N TYR A 345 -15.92 -6.65 -2.36
CA TYR A 345 -16.77 -6.27 -1.23
C TYR A 345 -16.48 -4.86 -0.72
N ILE A 346 -15.33 -4.29 -1.08
CA ILE A 346 -14.85 -2.99 -0.60
C ILE A 346 -14.68 -2.03 -1.80
N PRO A 347 -15.64 -1.12 -2.03
CA PRO A 347 -15.67 -0.29 -3.26
C PRO A 347 -14.47 0.63 -3.47
N PHE A 348 -13.80 1.04 -2.40
CA PHE A 348 -12.62 1.91 -2.45
C PHE A 348 -11.29 1.16 -2.40
N SER A 349 -11.30 -0.17 -2.42
CA SER A 349 -10.10 -1.00 -2.39
C SER A 349 -9.18 -0.75 -3.60
N ARG A 350 -7.91 -1.12 -3.46
CA ARG A 350 -6.99 -1.20 -4.61
C ARG A 350 -7.55 -2.13 -5.69
N ASN A 351 -8.09 -3.28 -5.29
CA ASN A 351 -8.63 -4.27 -6.21
C ASN A 351 -9.84 -3.74 -6.98
N ALA A 352 -10.72 -2.95 -6.36
CA ALA A 352 -11.84 -2.31 -7.05
C ALA A 352 -11.33 -1.37 -8.17
N ARG A 353 -10.35 -0.51 -7.87
CA ARG A 353 -9.74 0.38 -8.86
C ARG A 353 -9.03 -0.38 -10.00
N GLN A 354 -8.36 -1.47 -9.69
CA GLN A 354 -7.69 -2.29 -10.70
C GLN A 354 -8.69 -3.09 -11.55
N LEU A 355 -9.80 -3.53 -10.96
CA LEU A 355 -10.88 -4.19 -11.71
C LEU A 355 -11.50 -3.23 -12.75
N GLU A 356 -11.71 -1.97 -12.41
CA GLU A 356 -12.17 -0.98 -13.38
C GLU A 356 -11.21 -0.85 -14.58
N LYS A 357 -9.91 -0.76 -14.33
CA LYS A 357 -8.90 -0.72 -15.41
C LYS A 357 -8.91 -2.00 -16.26
N LEU A 358 -9.12 -3.16 -15.63
CA LEU A 358 -9.24 -4.42 -16.38
C LEU A 358 -10.50 -4.44 -17.24
N ARG A 359 -11.62 -3.91 -16.75
CA ARG A 359 -12.88 -3.77 -17.49
C ARG A 359 -12.71 -2.83 -18.69
N GLU A 360 -12.03 -1.69 -18.51
CA GLU A 360 -11.68 -0.80 -19.61
C GLU A 360 -10.92 -1.55 -20.72
N LEU A 361 -9.93 -2.40 -20.36
CA LEU A 361 -9.20 -3.22 -21.32
C LEU A 361 -10.09 -4.30 -21.98
N ILE A 362 -11.02 -4.91 -21.25
CA ILE A 362 -11.95 -5.90 -21.78
C ILE A 362 -12.92 -5.23 -22.79
N HIS A 363 -13.33 -4.00 -22.55
CA HIS A 363 -14.17 -3.22 -23.47
C HIS A 363 -13.42 -2.77 -24.73
N ASP A 364 -12.13 -2.46 -24.62
CA ASP A 364 -11.25 -2.16 -25.75
C ASP A 364 -10.71 -3.46 -26.37
N THR A 365 -11.59 -4.14 -27.12
CA THR A 365 -11.32 -5.47 -27.69
C THR A 365 -10.10 -5.47 -28.61
N ASP A 366 -9.87 -4.39 -29.36
CA ASP A 366 -8.74 -4.31 -30.29
C ASP A 366 -7.40 -4.25 -29.51
N ARG A 367 -7.33 -3.40 -28.52
CA ARG A 367 -6.16 -3.28 -27.63
C ARG A 367 -5.90 -4.56 -26.83
N LEU A 368 -6.97 -5.19 -26.33
CA LEU A 368 -6.85 -6.48 -25.63
C LEU A 368 -6.34 -7.56 -26.58
N HIS A 369 -6.83 -7.63 -27.81
CA HIS A 369 -6.39 -8.60 -28.80
C HIS A 369 -4.90 -8.44 -29.15
N GLU A 370 -4.44 -7.20 -29.39
CA GLU A 370 -3.02 -6.91 -29.59
C GLU A 370 -2.15 -7.39 -28.41
N LEU A 371 -2.58 -7.11 -27.19
CA LEU A 371 -1.87 -7.51 -25.96
C LEU A 371 -1.79 -9.03 -25.83
N VAL A 372 -2.89 -9.74 -26.04
CA VAL A 372 -2.96 -11.21 -25.97
C VAL A 372 -2.06 -11.82 -27.04
N ASN A 373 -2.05 -11.27 -28.25
CA ASN A 373 -1.18 -11.73 -29.33
C ASN A 373 0.31 -11.60 -29.01
N ARG A 374 0.73 -10.44 -28.44
CA ARG A 374 2.11 -10.26 -27.96
C ARG A 374 2.50 -11.26 -26.89
N LEU A 375 1.60 -11.55 -25.95
CA LEU A 375 1.85 -12.51 -24.87
C LEU A 375 1.97 -13.95 -25.38
N MET A 376 1.26 -14.32 -26.46
CA MET A 376 1.43 -15.60 -27.13
C MET A 376 2.78 -15.70 -27.85
N GLU A 377 3.24 -14.63 -28.51
CA GLU A 377 4.51 -14.57 -29.22
C GLU A 377 5.73 -14.70 -28.30
N LEU A 378 5.75 -13.99 -27.18
CA LEU A 378 6.84 -14.02 -26.19
C LEU A 378 7.12 -15.41 -25.61
N ARG A 379 6.23 -16.38 -25.76
CA ARG A 379 6.41 -17.76 -25.30
C ARG A 379 6.94 -18.69 -26.39
N VAL A 380 6.84 -18.30 -27.65
CA VAL A 380 7.38 -19.08 -28.78
C VAL A 380 8.92 -18.93 -28.90
N GLU A 381 9.46 -17.86 -28.27
CA GLU A 381 10.90 -17.54 -28.31
C GLU A 381 11.70 -18.07 -27.09
N ASN A 382 11.04 -18.71 -26.10
CA ASN A 382 11.64 -19.34 -24.92
C ASN A 382 11.31 -20.83 -24.87
#